data_303ac0bc882fedd94a51f83697666368
#
_entry.id   303ac0bc882fedd94a51f83697666368
#
_cell.length_a   1.000
_cell.length_b   1.000
_cell.length_c   1.000
_cell.angle_alpha   90.00
_cell.angle_beta   90.00
_cell.angle_gamma   90.00
#
_symmetry.space_group_name_H-M   'P 1'
#
loop_
_entity.id
_entity.type
_entity.pdbx_description
1 polymer ?
#
loop_
_entity_poly.entity_id
_entity_poly.type
_entity_poly.pdbx_seq_one_letter_code
_entity_poly.pdbx_strand_id
1 'polypeptide(L)'
;MSIPHTKRICQIIKLKAEAVDAYKAIHAAVWPGVLAALERAHIVDYSINHYPPLQLLIATMKYTGVDYEADMKSVAEDPETQKWWAVTDGMQESFVEGAQGSGTDIPWWTEVEEVFRFEGKSL
;
A
#
# COMPACT_ATOMS: atom_id res chain seq x y z
N MET A 1 -4.24 -30.04 10.10
CA MET A 1 -4.46 -28.63 10.37
C MET A 1 -3.75 -27.79 9.31
N SER A 2 -4.47 -27.00 8.56
CA SER A 2 -3.88 -26.17 7.54
C SER A 2 -3.27 -24.90 8.15
N ILE A 3 -2.10 -24.53 7.68
CA ILE A 3 -1.47 -23.25 8.05
C ILE A 3 -2.11 -22.20 7.17
N PRO A 4 -2.64 -21.11 7.75
CA PRO A 4 -3.22 -20.04 6.94
C PRO A 4 -2.16 -19.48 5.98
N HIS A 5 -2.52 -19.37 4.72
CA HIS A 5 -1.65 -18.76 3.74
C HIS A 5 -1.63 -17.24 3.92
N THR A 6 -0.44 -16.67 4.06
CA THR A 6 -0.28 -15.23 4.05
C THR A 6 -0.44 -14.75 2.62
N LYS A 7 -1.38 -13.86 2.40
CA LYS A 7 -1.51 -13.22 1.10
C LYS A 7 -0.42 -12.18 0.94
N ARG A 8 0.29 -12.22 -0.16
CA ARG A 8 1.29 -11.19 -0.50
C ARG A 8 0.73 -10.30 -1.59
N ILE A 9 0.96 -9.02 -1.43
CA ILE A 9 0.48 -8.01 -2.37
C ILE A 9 1.69 -7.19 -2.80
N CYS A 10 1.85 -7.02 -4.11
CA CYS A 10 2.83 -6.12 -4.68
C CYS A 10 2.10 -5.17 -5.62
N GLN A 11 2.30 -3.88 -5.45
CA GLN A 11 1.61 -2.89 -6.27
C GLN A 11 2.53 -1.74 -6.60
N ILE A 12 2.24 -1.07 -7.70
CA ILE A 12 3.06 0.01 -8.21
C ILE A 12 2.22 1.26 -8.48
N ILE A 13 2.88 2.42 -8.39
CA ILE A 13 2.30 3.70 -8.78
C ILE A 13 3.45 4.64 -9.12
N LYS A 14 3.17 5.68 -9.90
CA LYS A 14 4.18 6.66 -10.23
C LYS A 14 4.24 7.74 -9.15
N LEU A 15 5.46 8.12 -8.78
CA LEU A 15 5.70 9.25 -7.89
C LEU A 15 6.07 10.46 -8.74
N LYS A 16 5.42 11.60 -8.51
CA LYS A 16 5.76 12.83 -9.22
C LYS A 16 7.17 13.26 -8.87
N ALA A 17 7.96 13.66 -9.88
CA ALA A 17 9.36 14.02 -9.68
C ALA A 17 9.53 15.14 -8.65
N GLU A 18 8.65 16.14 -8.69
CA GLU A 18 8.69 17.28 -7.76
C GLU A 18 8.29 16.93 -6.34
N ALA A 19 7.70 15.76 -6.14
CA ALA A 19 7.21 15.35 -4.83
C ALA A 19 8.15 14.39 -4.08
N VAL A 20 9.27 13.99 -4.70
CA VAL A 20 10.15 12.95 -4.14
C VAL A 20 10.62 13.30 -2.72
N ASP A 21 11.15 14.49 -2.52
CA ASP A 21 11.68 14.86 -1.21
C ASP A 21 10.58 14.95 -0.15
N ALA A 22 9.43 15.54 -0.50
CA ALA A 22 8.30 15.66 0.40
C ALA A 22 7.72 14.29 0.75
N TYR A 23 7.65 13.39 -0.22
CA TYR A 23 7.15 12.04 -0.01
C TYR A 23 8.02 11.27 0.97
N LYS A 24 9.34 11.35 0.79
CA LYS A 24 10.28 10.72 1.71
C LYS A 24 10.20 11.31 3.10
N ALA A 25 10.05 12.63 3.19
CA ALA A 25 9.98 13.32 4.48
C ALA A 25 8.79 12.87 5.31
N ILE A 26 7.59 12.78 4.71
CA ILE A 26 6.42 12.37 5.49
C ILE A 26 6.45 10.87 5.84
N HIS A 27 7.11 10.05 5.02
CA HIS A 27 7.25 8.63 5.31
C HIS A 27 8.33 8.33 6.34
N ALA A 28 9.18 9.29 6.67
CA ALA A 28 10.12 9.17 7.79
C ALA A 28 9.40 9.27 9.13
N ALA A 29 8.17 9.78 9.14
CA ALA A 29 7.37 9.96 10.35
C ALA A 29 5.89 9.70 10.03
N VAL A 30 5.57 8.46 9.69
CA VAL A 30 4.19 8.09 9.34
C VAL A 30 3.29 8.32 10.55
N TRP A 31 2.11 8.86 10.29
CA TRP A 31 1.16 9.21 11.35
C TRP A 31 0.72 7.98 12.15
N PRO A 32 0.70 8.07 13.49
CA PRO A 32 0.37 6.90 14.32
C PRO A 32 -0.98 6.25 14.00
N GLY A 33 -2.00 7.05 13.66
CA GLY A 33 -3.31 6.51 13.31
C GLY A 33 -3.31 5.71 12.03
N VAL A 34 -2.46 6.07 11.06
CA VAL A 34 -2.30 5.30 9.82
C VAL A 34 -1.70 3.94 10.14
N LEU A 35 -0.64 3.91 10.96
CA LEU A 35 -0.02 2.65 11.37
C LEU A 35 -0.99 1.78 12.16
N ALA A 36 -1.78 2.38 13.04
CA ALA A 36 -2.78 1.66 13.82
C ALA A 36 -3.86 1.04 12.92
N ALA A 37 -4.29 1.76 11.88
CA ALA A 37 -5.28 1.25 10.94
C ALA A 37 -4.75 0.04 10.17
N LEU A 38 -3.49 0.09 9.74
CA LEU A 38 -2.86 -1.03 9.05
C LEU A 38 -2.74 -2.25 9.97
N GLU A 39 -2.37 -2.03 11.22
CA GLU A 39 -2.26 -3.11 12.20
C GLU A 39 -3.61 -3.78 12.45
N ARG A 40 -4.67 -2.99 12.65
CA ARG A 40 -6.03 -3.53 12.83
C ARG A 40 -6.49 -4.32 11.61
N ALA A 41 -6.02 -3.95 10.42
CA ALA A 41 -6.39 -4.62 9.17
C ALA A 41 -5.52 -5.84 8.86
N HIS A 42 -4.67 -6.26 9.80
CA HIS A 42 -3.81 -7.44 9.65
C HIS A 42 -2.77 -7.31 8.55
N ILE A 43 -2.33 -6.10 8.27
CA ILE A 43 -1.23 -5.83 7.34
C ILE A 43 0.07 -5.90 8.12
N VAL A 44 1.02 -6.66 7.61
CA VAL A 44 2.35 -6.79 8.21
C VAL A 44 3.42 -6.68 7.12
N ASP A 45 4.63 -6.39 7.54
CA ASP A 45 5.80 -6.36 6.66
C ASP A 45 5.54 -5.52 5.40
N TYR A 46 5.07 -4.30 5.61
CA TYR A 46 4.74 -3.35 4.55
C TYR A 46 5.96 -2.50 4.26
N SER A 47 6.38 -2.46 2.99
CA SER A 47 7.46 -1.58 2.58
C SER A 47 7.15 -0.93 1.25
N ILE A 48 7.67 0.27 1.04
CA ILE A 48 7.56 1.00 -0.20
C ILE A 48 8.97 1.32 -0.68
N ASN A 49 9.29 0.91 -1.90
CA ASN A 49 10.58 1.15 -2.51
C ASN A 49 10.42 2.11 -3.68
N HIS A 50 11.47 2.89 -3.95
CA HIS A 50 11.45 3.91 -5.00
C HIS A 50 12.49 3.58 -6.05
N TYR A 51 12.09 3.55 -7.31
CA TYR A 51 12.97 3.35 -8.46
C TYR A 51 13.02 4.64 -9.28
N PRO A 52 14.01 5.52 -9.03
CA PRO A 52 14.05 6.85 -9.64
C PRO A 52 14.02 6.89 -11.17
N PRO A 53 14.72 5.99 -11.92
CA PRO A 53 14.73 6.09 -13.37
C PRO A 53 13.34 6.06 -14.02
N LEU A 54 12.37 5.40 -13.39
CA LEU A 54 10.99 5.36 -13.87
C LEU A 54 10.03 6.11 -12.94
N GLN A 55 10.54 6.78 -11.91
CA GLN A 55 9.73 7.40 -10.86
C GLN A 55 8.67 6.44 -10.33
N LEU A 56 9.08 5.20 -10.11
CA LEU A 56 8.17 4.14 -9.72
C LEU A 56 8.25 3.91 -8.22
N LEU A 57 7.09 3.85 -7.57
CA LEU A 57 6.96 3.34 -6.22
C LEU A 57 6.51 1.89 -6.29
N ILE A 58 7.18 1.03 -5.53
CA ILE A 58 6.87 -0.39 -5.48
C ILE A 58 6.55 -0.71 -4.02
N ALA A 59 5.30 -1.05 -3.75
CA ALA A 59 4.84 -1.36 -2.41
C ALA A 59 4.60 -2.85 -2.28
N THR A 60 5.17 -3.45 -1.24
CA THR A 60 4.93 -4.86 -0.92
C THR A 60 4.42 -4.96 0.49
N MET A 61 3.50 -5.88 0.71
CA MET A 61 2.93 -6.11 2.03
C MET A 61 2.45 -7.54 2.16
N LYS A 62 2.28 -7.99 3.38
CA LYS A 62 1.68 -9.28 3.69
C LYS A 62 0.37 -9.04 4.43
N TYR A 63 -0.62 -9.85 4.10
CA TYR A 63 -1.91 -9.81 4.76
C TYR A 63 -2.13 -11.12 5.49
N THR A 64 -2.39 -11.05 6.78
CA THR A 64 -2.54 -12.23 7.65
C THR A 64 -3.96 -12.42 8.18
N GLY A 65 -4.91 -11.63 7.69
CA GLY A 65 -6.30 -11.73 8.11
C GLY A 65 -7.08 -12.80 7.35
N VAL A 66 -8.39 -12.79 7.53
CA VAL A 66 -9.29 -13.80 6.95
C VAL A 66 -10.27 -13.21 5.93
N ASP A 67 -10.41 -11.91 5.86
CA ASP A 67 -11.31 -11.22 4.93
C ASP A 67 -10.65 -9.94 4.44
N TYR A 68 -9.91 -10.07 3.34
CA TYR A 68 -9.11 -8.97 2.81
C TYR A 68 -9.97 -7.77 2.41
N GLU A 69 -11.09 -8.01 1.75
CA GLU A 69 -11.96 -6.92 1.30
C GLU A 69 -12.53 -6.13 2.47
N ALA A 70 -12.99 -6.83 3.52
CA ALA A 70 -13.52 -6.18 4.71
C ALA A 70 -12.45 -5.40 5.44
N ASP A 71 -11.23 -5.95 5.55
CA ASP A 71 -10.14 -5.27 6.24
C ASP A 71 -9.66 -4.04 5.45
N MET A 72 -9.60 -4.12 4.13
CA MET A 72 -9.21 -2.97 3.30
C MET A 72 -10.29 -1.89 3.35
N LYS A 73 -11.55 -2.27 3.42
CA LYS A 73 -12.64 -1.31 3.59
C LYS A 73 -12.51 -0.57 4.91
N SER A 74 -12.15 -1.28 5.97
CA SER A 74 -11.91 -0.69 7.28
C SER A 74 -10.79 0.35 7.23
N VAL A 75 -9.71 0.07 6.52
CA VAL A 75 -8.62 1.03 6.32
C VAL A 75 -9.13 2.27 5.59
N ALA A 76 -9.91 2.07 4.52
CA ALA A 76 -10.44 3.17 3.72
C ALA A 76 -11.43 4.05 4.49
N GLU A 77 -12.08 3.51 5.52
CA GLU A 77 -13.01 4.25 6.34
C GLU A 77 -12.35 4.99 7.51
N ASP A 78 -11.07 4.71 7.79
CA ASP A 78 -10.35 5.36 8.87
C ASP A 78 -10.09 6.84 8.57
N PRO A 79 -10.55 7.78 9.43
CA PRO A 79 -10.42 9.20 9.13
C PRO A 79 -8.98 9.69 8.99
N GLU A 80 -8.04 9.18 9.79
CA GLU A 80 -6.65 9.61 9.68
C GLU A 80 -6.00 9.09 8.40
N THR A 81 -6.33 7.85 8.01
CA THR A 81 -5.87 7.28 6.74
C THR A 81 -6.40 8.10 5.55
N GLN A 82 -7.66 8.53 5.61
CA GLN A 82 -8.22 9.36 4.55
C GLN A 82 -7.46 10.69 4.40
N LYS A 83 -7.10 11.30 5.51
CA LYS A 83 -6.30 12.53 5.50
C LYS A 83 -4.89 12.28 4.96
N TRP A 84 -4.29 11.16 5.34
CA TRP A 84 -2.99 10.75 4.84
C TRP A 84 -3.03 10.56 3.32
N TRP A 85 -4.04 9.85 2.83
CA TRP A 85 -4.21 9.63 1.40
C TRP A 85 -4.44 10.92 0.62
N ALA A 86 -5.16 11.88 1.20
CA ALA A 86 -5.35 13.17 0.56
C ALA A 86 -4.01 13.86 0.28
N VAL A 87 -3.03 13.67 1.16
CA VAL A 87 -1.68 14.21 0.98
C VAL A 87 -0.90 13.36 -0.03
N THR A 88 -0.84 12.04 0.17
CA THR A 88 -0.01 11.18 -0.66
C THR A 88 -0.52 11.02 -2.09
N ASP A 89 -1.84 11.00 -2.29
CA ASP A 89 -2.41 10.89 -3.63
C ASP A 89 -2.00 12.08 -4.50
N GLY A 90 -1.91 13.26 -3.91
CA GLY A 90 -1.46 14.46 -4.63
C GLY A 90 -0.01 14.41 -5.09
N MET A 91 0.80 13.53 -4.51
CA MET A 91 2.20 13.34 -4.87
C MET A 91 2.39 12.22 -5.91
N GLN A 92 1.33 11.52 -6.25
CA GLN A 92 1.37 10.31 -7.08
C GLN A 92 0.56 10.49 -8.36
N GLU A 93 0.84 9.63 -9.35
CA GLU A 93 0.04 9.52 -10.57
C GLU A 93 -0.29 8.04 -10.78
N SER A 94 -1.59 7.74 -10.90
CA SER A 94 -2.04 6.38 -11.13
C SER A 94 -1.79 5.92 -12.56
N PHE A 95 -1.49 4.64 -12.74
CA PHE A 95 -1.47 4.01 -14.07
C PHE A 95 -2.85 3.53 -14.48
N VAL A 96 -3.85 3.59 -13.59
CA VAL A 96 -5.19 3.08 -13.86
C VAL A 96 -6.04 4.17 -14.48
N GLU A 97 -6.59 3.91 -15.67
CA GLU A 97 -7.44 4.86 -16.36
C GLU A 97 -8.70 5.15 -15.53
N GLY A 98 -9.00 6.42 -15.36
CA GLY A 98 -10.17 6.85 -14.61
C GLY A 98 -10.01 6.87 -13.10
N ALA A 99 -8.86 6.47 -12.57
CA ALA A 99 -8.63 6.47 -11.13
C ALA A 99 -8.57 7.90 -10.60
N GLN A 100 -9.23 8.14 -9.46
CA GLN A 100 -9.33 9.47 -8.86
C GLN A 100 -8.59 9.60 -7.54
N GLY A 101 -8.31 8.49 -6.87
CA GLY A 101 -7.60 8.50 -5.60
C GLY A 101 -7.72 7.18 -4.87
N SER A 102 -7.02 7.09 -3.74
CA SER A 102 -7.05 5.92 -2.88
C SER A 102 -8.44 5.72 -2.27
N GLY A 103 -8.84 4.46 -2.09
CA GLY A 103 -10.09 4.13 -1.39
C GLY A 103 -11.35 4.36 -2.20
N THR A 104 -11.25 4.57 -3.51
CA THR A 104 -12.42 4.70 -4.41
C THR A 104 -12.66 3.38 -5.14
N ASP A 105 -13.76 3.30 -5.91
CA ASP A 105 -14.12 2.07 -6.63
C ASP A 105 -13.06 1.65 -7.64
N ILE A 106 -12.42 2.62 -8.31
CA ILE A 106 -11.34 2.33 -9.26
C ILE A 106 -10.02 2.34 -8.49
N PRO A 107 -9.23 1.26 -8.55
CA PRO A 107 -7.97 1.19 -7.80
C PRO A 107 -7.03 2.33 -8.16
N TRP A 108 -6.40 2.93 -7.15
CA TRP A 108 -5.39 3.98 -7.34
C TRP A 108 -4.03 3.38 -7.66
N TRP A 109 -3.65 2.34 -6.93
CA TRP A 109 -2.43 1.60 -7.19
C TRP A 109 -2.71 0.46 -8.18
N THR A 110 -1.68 0.04 -8.92
CA THR A 110 -1.77 -1.10 -9.83
C THR A 110 -1.15 -2.31 -9.15
N GLU A 111 -1.97 -3.33 -8.90
CA GLU A 111 -1.48 -4.59 -8.37
C GLU A 111 -0.79 -5.36 -9.49
N VAL A 112 0.40 -5.91 -9.20
CA VAL A 112 1.16 -6.67 -10.19
C VAL A 112 1.15 -8.15 -9.84
N GLU A 113 1.23 -8.98 -10.88
CA GLU A 113 1.13 -10.42 -10.77
C GLU A 113 2.35 -11.00 -10.06
N GLU A 114 2.12 -11.90 -9.11
CA GLU A 114 3.19 -12.67 -8.50
C GLU A 114 3.55 -13.80 -9.45
N VAL A 115 4.78 -13.81 -9.93
CA VAL A 115 5.27 -14.82 -10.88
C VAL A 115 5.88 -16.01 -10.15
N PHE A 116 6.50 -15.75 -8.99
CA PHE A 116 7.19 -16.77 -8.22
C PHE A 116 7.20 -16.41 -6.75
N ARG A 117 6.98 -17.39 -5.90
CA ARG A 117 7.10 -17.22 -4.45
C ARG A 117 7.84 -18.41 -3.87
N PHE A 118 8.80 -18.11 -3.00
CA PHE A 118 9.47 -19.11 -2.16
C PHE A 118 9.38 -18.62 -0.72
N GLU A 119 8.59 -19.29 0.08
CA GLU A 119 8.38 -18.86 1.47
C GLU A 119 9.51 -19.32 2.40
N GLY A 120 10.23 -20.35 2.01
CA GLY A 120 11.26 -20.93 2.85
C GLY A 120 10.66 -21.64 4.07
N LYS A 121 11.54 -22.02 4.97
CA LYS A 121 11.11 -22.60 6.24
C LYS A 121 11.02 -21.52 7.29
N SER A 122 9.90 -21.52 8.02
CA SER A 122 9.77 -20.71 9.21
C SER A 122 10.59 -21.34 10.34
N LEU A 123 11.35 -20.52 11.04
CA LEU A 123 12.14 -20.99 12.18
C LEU A 123 11.38 -20.81 13.48
#